data_ae15c02f3d6d078d09b766a4f35a868e
#
_entry.id   ae15c02f3d6d078d09b766a4f35a868e
#
_cell.length_a   1.000
_cell.length_b   1.000
_cell.length_c   1.000
_cell.angle_alpha   90.00
_cell.angle_beta   90.00
_cell.angle_gamma   90.00
#
_symmetry.space_group_name_H-M   'P 1'
#
loop_
_entity.id
_entity.type
_entity.pdbx_description
1 polymer ?
#
loop_
_entity_poly.entity_id
_entity_poly.type
_entity_poly.pdbx_seq_one_letter_code
_entity_poly.pdbx_strand_id
1 'polypeptide(L)'
;SFCMKLENKLPVLDLISAEMKTVVNTLQPDLPPWPATGTIAEQRQYYTLERRFWNAGAPEMATRAYMVPTKYGQVETRLFCPQPDSPATLFYLHGGGFILGNLDTHDRIMRLLASYSQCTVIGIDYTLSPEARFPQAIEEIVAACCYFHQQAEDYQINMSRIGFAGDSAGAMLALASALWLRD
;
A
#
# COMPACT_ATOMS: atom_id res chain seq x y z
N SER A 1 36.36 -7.15 -6.46
CA SER A 1 35.74 -5.87 -6.08
C SER A 1 34.85 -5.43 -7.25
N PHE A 2 33.57 -5.52 -7.09
CA PHE A 2 32.60 -4.98 -8.05
C PHE A 2 32.68 -3.45 -7.92
N CYS A 3 33.55 -2.81 -8.71
CA CYS A 3 33.60 -1.36 -8.79
C CYS A 3 32.46 -0.90 -9.71
N MET A 4 31.42 -0.33 -9.14
CA MET A 4 30.30 0.23 -9.90
C MET A 4 30.81 1.47 -10.67
N LYS A 5 30.86 1.37 -12.00
CA LYS A 5 31.29 2.46 -12.86
C LYS A 5 30.23 3.56 -12.88
N LEU A 6 30.54 4.73 -12.37
CA LEU A 6 29.64 5.89 -12.33
C LEU A 6 29.20 6.34 -13.73
N GLU A 7 30.06 6.17 -14.72
CA GLU A 7 29.80 6.48 -16.13
C GLU A 7 28.62 5.69 -16.75
N ASN A 8 28.26 4.55 -16.14
CA ASN A 8 27.14 3.71 -16.60
C ASN A 8 25.80 4.14 -15.97
N LYS A 9 25.76 5.16 -15.15
CA LYS A 9 24.52 5.67 -14.58
C LYS A 9 23.86 6.66 -15.52
N LEU A 10 22.58 6.45 -15.76
CA LEU A 10 21.76 7.41 -16.49
C LEU A 10 21.54 8.68 -15.64
N PRO A 11 21.53 9.87 -16.24
CA PRO A 11 21.20 11.12 -15.56
C PRO A 11 19.68 11.19 -15.34
N VAL A 12 19.17 10.40 -14.39
CA VAL A 12 17.74 10.19 -14.18
C VAL A 12 16.97 11.49 -14.00
N LEU A 13 17.54 12.46 -13.25
CA LEU A 13 16.89 13.75 -13.01
C LEU A 13 16.70 14.59 -14.27
N ASP A 14 17.52 14.38 -15.30
CA ASP A 14 17.38 15.05 -16.59
C ASP A 14 16.34 14.37 -17.48
N LEU A 15 16.09 13.08 -17.25
CA LEU A 15 15.22 12.23 -18.06
C LEU A 15 13.78 12.12 -17.55
N ILE A 16 13.50 12.54 -16.31
CA ILE A 16 12.14 12.52 -15.74
C ILE A 16 11.26 13.61 -16.37
N SER A 17 9.93 13.40 -16.35
CA SER A 17 8.97 14.38 -16.88
C SER A 17 8.98 15.70 -16.11
N ALA A 18 8.41 16.75 -16.70
CA ALA A 18 8.27 18.05 -16.04
C ALA A 18 7.45 17.97 -14.76
N GLU A 19 6.39 17.15 -14.75
CA GLU A 19 5.55 16.91 -13.58
C GLU A 19 6.35 16.21 -12.48
N MET A 20 7.15 15.20 -12.81
CA MET A 20 7.99 14.51 -11.84
C MET A 20 9.10 15.44 -11.31
N LYS A 21 9.66 16.32 -12.13
CA LYS A 21 10.59 17.36 -11.66
C LYS A 21 9.93 18.28 -10.64
N THR A 22 8.67 18.64 -10.86
CA THR A 22 7.89 19.41 -9.88
C THR A 22 7.75 18.65 -8.56
N VAL A 23 7.39 17.37 -8.60
CA VAL A 23 7.29 16.54 -7.40
C VAL A 23 8.62 16.46 -6.64
N VAL A 24 9.72 16.16 -7.35
CA VAL A 24 11.07 16.05 -6.73
C VAL A 24 11.52 17.36 -6.09
N ASN A 25 11.14 18.51 -6.68
CA ASN A 25 11.51 19.83 -6.20
C ASN A 25 10.49 20.42 -5.20
N THR A 26 9.40 19.73 -4.92
CA THR A 26 8.42 20.18 -3.93
C THR A 26 9.01 20.08 -2.53
N LEU A 27 9.07 21.22 -1.86
CA LEU A 27 9.56 21.31 -0.49
C LEU A 27 8.38 21.28 0.49
N GLN A 28 8.59 20.64 1.62
CA GLN A 28 7.70 20.66 2.77
C GLN A 28 8.41 21.38 3.91
N PRO A 29 8.34 22.72 3.98
CA PRO A 29 9.21 23.51 4.87
C PRO A 29 8.99 23.24 6.36
N ASP A 30 7.79 22.78 6.73
CA ASP A 30 7.44 22.45 8.11
C ASP A 30 7.80 21.01 8.51
N LEU A 31 8.30 20.23 7.55
CA LEU A 31 8.70 18.85 7.81
C LEU A 31 10.11 18.85 8.45
N PRO A 32 10.28 18.19 9.61
CA PRO A 32 11.63 18.03 10.18
C PRO A 32 12.51 17.17 9.27
N PRO A 33 13.84 17.19 9.44
CA PRO A 33 14.72 16.31 8.69
C PRO A 33 14.45 14.83 9.01
N TRP A 34 14.71 13.96 8.03
CA TRP A 34 14.58 12.51 8.21
C TRP A 34 15.43 12.02 9.41
N PRO A 35 14.85 11.26 10.35
CA PRO A 35 15.57 10.75 11.52
C PRO A 35 16.45 9.54 11.16
N ALA A 36 17.54 9.77 10.44
CA ALA A 36 18.42 8.71 9.93
C ALA A 36 19.01 7.80 11.01
N THR A 37 19.26 8.36 12.20
CA THR A 37 19.77 7.63 13.37
C THR A 37 18.69 7.34 14.41
N GLY A 38 17.45 7.66 14.09
CA GLY A 38 16.30 7.43 14.97
C GLY A 38 15.88 5.97 15.02
N THR A 39 14.99 5.67 15.96
CA THR A 39 14.32 4.37 16.08
C THR A 39 13.41 4.13 14.89
N ILE A 40 13.04 2.87 14.66
CA ILE A 40 12.05 2.51 13.62
C ILE A 40 10.70 3.23 13.89
N ALA A 41 10.31 3.37 15.14
CA ALA A 41 9.09 4.09 15.51
C ALA A 41 9.12 5.56 15.09
N GLU A 42 10.24 6.26 15.31
CA GLU A 42 10.43 7.64 14.87
C GLU A 42 10.43 7.76 13.35
N GLN A 43 11.06 6.82 12.65
CA GLN A 43 11.08 6.77 11.20
C GLN A 43 9.66 6.53 10.62
N ARG A 44 8.86 5.65 11.22
CA ARG A 44 7.46 5.43 10.86
C ARG A 44 6.60 6.66 11.09
N GLN A 45 6.80 7.32 12.23
CA GLN A 45 6.07 8.55 12.54
C GLN A 45 6.41 9.66 11.54
N TYR A 46 7.68 9.85 11.23
CA TYR A 46 8.12 10.79 10.20
C TYR A 46 7.49 10.48 8.84
N TYR A 47 7.57 9.22 8.40
CA TYR A 47 7.02 8.81 7.11
C TYR A 47 5.52 9.07 7.02
N THR A 48 4.77 8.80 8.08
CA THR A 48 3.34 9.11 8.16
C THR A 48 3.08 10.61 8.07
N LEU A 49 3.88 11.43 8.75
CA LEU A 49 3.78 12.88 8.71
C LEU A 49 4.06 13.44 7.31
N GLU A 50 5.13 13.01 6.69
CA GLU A 50 5.54 13.41 5.34
C GLU A 50 4.46 13.06 4.31
N ARG A 51 3.86 11.87 4.42
CA ARG A 51 2.83 11.40 3.49
C ARG A 51 1.51 12.16 3.59
N ARG A 52 1.22 12.84 4.67
CA ARG A 52 -0.01 13.66 4.79
C ARG A 52 -0.12 14.70 3.68
N PHE A 53 1.00 15.33 3.31
CA PHE A 53 1.04 16.29 2.22
C PHE A 53 0.60 15.66 0.88
N TRP A 54 1.11 14.47 0.58
CA TRP A 54 0.84 13.77 -0.67
C TRP A 54 -0.54 13.08 -0.71
N ASN A 55 -1.17 12.88 0.45
CA ASN A 55 -2.52 12.32 0.55
C ASN A 55 -3.63 13.38 0.48
N ALA A 56 -3.28 14.65 0.48
CA ALA A 56 -4.25 15.73 0.35
C ALA A 56 -4.99 15.69 -1.00
N GLY A 57 -6.28 16.05 -1.00
CA GLY A 57 -7.09 16.12 -2.22
C GLY A 57 -7.46 14.75 -2.82
N ALA A 58 -7.47 13.70 -2.02
CA ALA A 58 -7.95 12.40 -2.44
C ALA A 58 -9.46 12.43 -2.75
N PRO A 59 -9.96 11.62 -3.72
CA PRO A 59 -11.39 11.50 -3.98
C PRO A 59 -12.15 11.03 -2.73
N GLU A 60 -13.28 11.64 -2.45
CA GLU A 60 -14.18 11.17 -1.40
C GLU A 60 -15.03 10.00 -1.89
N MET A 61 -15.19 9.00 -1.04
CA MET A 61 -16.06 7.85 -1.29
C MET A 61 -16.39 7.13 0.01
N ALA A 62 -17.36 6.23 -0.03
CA ALA A 62 -17.68 5.37 1.09
C ALA A 62 -16.46 4.52 1.49
N THR A 63 -16.11 4.58 2.77
CA THR A 63 -14.95 3.88 3.33
C THR A 63 -15.38 3.13 4.58
N ARG A 64 -14.97 1.87 4.70
CA ARG A 64 -15.28 0.99 5.84
C ARG A 64 -14.01 0.32 6.33
N ALA A 65 -13.83 0.26 7.65
CA ALA A 65 -12.68 -0.41 8.27
C ALA A 65 -13.15 -1.70 8.98
N TYR A 66 -12.37 -2.76 8.85
CA TYR A 66 -12.64 -4.04 9.47
C TYR A 66 -11.34 -4.69 9.98
N MET A 67 -11.44 -5.33 11.14
CA MET A 67 -10.39 -6.18 11.67
C MET A 67 -10.62 -7.62 11.20
N VAL A 68 -9.67 -8.16 10.47
CA VAL A 68 -9.75 -9.52 9.91
C VAL A 68 -8.92 -10.46 10.77
N PRO A 69 -9.50 -11.57 11.26
CA PRO A 69 -8.75 -12.55 12.05
C PRO A 69 -7.77 -13.35 11.18
N THR A 70 -6.56 -13.50 11.69
CA THR A 70 -5.51 -14.36 11.10
C THR A 70 -4.92 -15.25 12.19
N LYS A 71 -4.09 -16.22 11.81
CA LYS A 71 -3.37 -17.05 12.80
C LYS A 71 -2.36 -16.26 13.64
N TYR A 72 -2.03 -15.04 13.23
CA TYR A 72 -1.10 -14.14 13.93
C TYR A 72 -1.81 -13.06 14.77
N GLY A 73 -3.13 -13.02 14.76
CA GLY A 73 -3.94 -11.99 15.36
C GLY A 73 -4.80 -11.29 14.31
N GLN A 74 -5.32 -10.14 14.68
CA GLN A 74 -6.17 -9.36 13.78
C GLN A 74 -5.35 -8.41 12.92
N VAL A 75 -5.74 -8.28 11.65
CA VAL A 75 -5.15 -7.35 10.70
C VAL A 75 -6.20 -6.32 10.31
N GLU A 76 -5.86 -5.04 10.39
CA GLU A 76 -6.74 -3.97 9.93
C GLU A 76 -6.84 -3.98 8.41
N THR A 77 -8.06 -3.78 7.91
CA THR A 77 -8.33 -3.61 6.49
C THR A 77 -9.22 -2.41 6.26
N ARG A 78 -9.06 -1.75 5.11
CA ARG A 78 -9.87 -0.59 4.74
C ARG A 78 -10.42 -0.77 3.34
N LEU A 79 -11.75 -0.74 3.24
CA LEU A 79 -12.49 -0.88 1.99
C LEU A 79 -12.84 0.50 1.46
N PHE A 80 -12.49 0.76 0.22
CA PHE A 80 -12.87 1.94 -0.54
C PHE A 80 -13.89 1.54 -1.60
N CYS A 81 -15.11 2.03 -1.48
CA CYS A 81 -16.25 1.63 -2.29
C CYS A 81 -16.71 2.79 -3.16
N PRO A 82 -16.29 2.87 -4.44
CA PRO A 82 -16.65 3.98 -5.32
C PRO A 82 -18.12 3.94 -5.76
N GLN A 83 -18.70 2.74 -5.77
CA GLN A 83 -20.09 2.49 -6.13
C GLN A 83 -20.60 1.17 -5.50
N PRO A 84 -21.91 1.00 -5.33
CA PRO A 84 -22.49 -0.22 -4.71
C PRO A 84 -22.16 -1.52 -5.47
N ASP A 85 -22.25 -1.50 -6.79
CA ASP A 85 -22.10 -2.69 -7.65
C ASP A 85 -20.74 -2.69 -8.35
N SER A 86 -19.67 -2.73 -7.56
CA SER A 86 -18.31 -2.80 -8.10
C SER A 86 -18.09 -4.05 -8.96
N PRO A 87 -17.46 -3.92 -10.15
CA PRO A 87 -17.27 -5.06 -11.06
C PRO A 87 -16.22 -6.06 -10.59
N ALA A 88 -15.37 -5.67 -9.64
CA ALA A 88 -14.28 -6.47 -9.10
C ALA A 88 -13.79 -5.93 -7.76
N THR A 89 -12.92 -6.68 -7.09
CA THR A 89 -12.23 -6.25 -5.88
C THR A 89 -10.71 -6.28 -6.09
N LEU A 90 -10.03 -5.19 -5.72
CA LEU A 90 -8.58 -5.06 -5.75
C LEU A 90 -8.03 -5.05 -4.32
N PHE A 91 -7.14 -5.97 -4.00
CA PHE A 91 -6.36 -5.92 -2.75
C PHE A 91 -5.12 -5.07 -2.96
N TYR A 92 -4.94 -4.05 -2.12
CA TYR A 92 -3.82 -3.13 -2.21
C TYR A 92 -2.86 -3.30 -1.04
N LEU A 93 -1.58 -3.47 -1.34
CA LEU A 93 -0.49 -3.60 -0.40
C LEU A 93 0.44 -2.39 -0.53
N HIS A 94 0.56 -1.63 0.55
CA HIS A 94 1.39 -0.42 0.55
C HIS A 94 2.89 -0.74 0.50
N GLY A 95 3.66 0.17 -0.09
CA GLY A 95 5.11 0.18 -0.04
C GLY A 95 5.67 0.71 1.29
N GLY A 96 6.97 0.77 1.39
CA GLY A 96 7.70 1.24 2.58
C GLY A 96 8.81 0.29 3.03
N GLY A 97 9.37 -0.50 2.10
CA GLY A 97 10.50 -1.40 2.36
C GLY A 97 10.20 -2.49 3.40
N PHE A 98 8.96 -2.88 3.56
CA PHE A 98 8.45 -3.80 4.59
C PHE A 98 8.58 -3.29 6.04
N ILE A 99 9.08 -2.07 6.26
CA ILE A 99 9.39 -1.50 7.58
C ILE A 99 8.52 -0.28 7.88
N LEU A 100 8.17 0.49 6.85
CA LEU A 100 7.43 1.74 6.91
C LEU A 100 6.08 1.60 6.22
N GLY A 101 5.22 2.59 6.44
CA GLY A 101 3.92 2.67 5.78
C GLY A 101 2.78 2.07 6.59
N ASN A 102 1.59 2.47 6.23
CA ASN A 102 0.32 2.00 6.77
C ASN A 102 -0.81 2.42 5.81
N LEU A 103 -2.06 2.14 6.18
CA LEU A 103 -3.21 2.51 5.36
C LEU A 103 -3.37 4.03 5.15
N ASP A 104 -2.95 4.85 6.13
CA ASP A 104 -3.03 6.31 6.00
C ASP A 104 -1.97 6.88 5.06
N THR A 105 -0.77 6.30 5.04
CA THR A 105 0.30 6.76 4.14
C THR A 105 -0.01 6.54 2.66
N HIS A 106 -0.93 5.62 2.35
CA HIS A 106 -1.33 5.25 0.98
C HIS A 106 -2.83 5.44 0.71
N ASP A 107 -3.53 6.20 1.56
CA ASP A 107 -4.98 6.41 1.44
C ASP A 107 -5.37 6.99 0.06
N ARG A 108 -4.66 8.01 -0.40
CA ARG A 108 -4.96 8.68 -1.67
C ARG A 108 -4.82 7.75 -2.88
N ILE A 109 -3.76 6.93 -2.94
CA ILE A 109 -3.57 6.03 -4.09
C ILE A 109 -4.66 4.96 -4.14
N MET A 110 -5.10 4.45 -2.99
CA MET A 110 -6.21 3.50 -2.92
C MET A 110 -7.53 4.13 -3.38
N ARG A 111 -7.80 5.37 -2.97
CA ARG A 111 -8.98 6.13 -3.43
C ARG A 111 -8.93 6.43 -4.92
N LEU A 112 -7.78 6.80 -5.45
CA LEU A 112 -7.60 7.03 -6.90
C LEU A 112 -7.80 5.75 -7.69
N LEU A 113 -7.24 4.63 -7.23
CA LEU A 113 -7.45 3.32 -7.86
C LEU A 113 -8.93 2.94 -7.88
N ALA A 114 -9.62 3.09 -6.74
CA ALA A 114 -11.06 2.81 -6.66
C ALA A 114 -11.85 3.73 -7.60
N SER A 115 -11.56 5.03 -7.59
CA SER A 115 -12.25 6.02 -8.42
C SER A 115 -12.08 5.77 -9.91
N TYR A 116 -10.86 5.48 -10.36
CA TYR A 116 -10.60 5.28 -11.79
C TYR A 116 -11.03 3.91 -12.30
N SER A 117 -10.84 2.86 -11.51
CA SER A 117 -11.23 1.50 -11.89
C SER A 117 -12.71 1.20 -11.67
N GLN A 118 -13.40 1.98 -10.83
CA GLN A 118 -14.74 1.71 -10.32
C GLN A 118 -14.85 0.37 -9.56
N CYS A 119 -13.71 -0.19 -9.16
CA CYS A 119 -13.63 -1.40 -8.34
C CYS A 119 -13.59 -1.06 -6.85
N THR A 120 -14.07 -1.97 -6.01
CA THR A 120 -13.75 -1.91 -4.58
C THR A 120 -12.27 -2.14 -4.37
N VAL A 121 -11.60 -1.28 -3.60
CA VAL A 121 -10.21 -1.47 -3.20
C VAL A 121 -10.18 -1.82 -1.72
N ILE A 122 -9.45 -2.88 -1.36
CA ILE A 122 -9.23 -3.30 0.01
C ILE A 122 -7.76 -3.16 0.34
N GLY A 123 -7.43 -2.14 1.13
CA GLY A 123 -6.10 -2.00 1.72
C GLY A 123 -5.93 -2.93 2.91
N ILE A 124 -4.77 -3.57 3.04
CA ILE A 124 -4.43 -4.47 4.14
C ILE A 124 -3.22 -3.92 4.87
N ASP A 125 -3.39 -3.67 6.18
CA ASP A 125 -2.31 -3.19 7.06
C ASP A 125 -1.50 -4.38 7.59
N TYR A 126 -0.77 -5.03 6.69
CA TYR A 126 0.05 -6.20 7.01
C TYR A 126 1.13 -5.85 8.04
N THR A 127 1.49 -6.81 8.90
CA THR A 127 2.50 -6.59 9.93
C THR A 127 3.88 -6.37 9.33
N LEU A 128 4.51 -5.26 9.72
CA LEU A 128 5.80 -4.83 9.23
C LEU A 128 6.96 -5.58 9.92
N SER A 129 8.13 -5.56 9.29
CA SER A 129 9.39 -5.93 9.91
C SER A 129 9.90 -4.80 10.82
N PRO A 130 10.60 -5.09 11.93
CA PRO A 130 11.08 -6.41 12.37
C PRO A 130 10.07 -7.22 13.19
N GLU A 131 8.88 -6.68 13.47
CA GLU A 131 7.84 -7.34 14.28
C GLU A 131 7.38 -8.66 13.64
N ALA A 132 7.30 -8.69 12.31
CA ALA A 132 7.03 -9.87 11.52
C ALA A 132 8.22 -10.24 10.62
N ARG A 133 8.36 -11.53 10.34
CA ARG A 133 9.33 -12.06 9.38
C ARG A 133 8.60 -12.76 8.24
N PHE A 134 9.26 -12.85 7.09
CA PHE A 134 8.77 -13.68 5.99
C PHE A 134 8.44 -15.11 6.51
N PRO A 135 7.31 -15.70 6.14
CA PRO A 135 6.30 -15.21 5.17
C PRO A 135 5.05 -14.56 5.81
N GLN A 136 5.10 -14.12 7.07
CA GLN A 136 3.91 -13.69 7.83
C GLN A 136 3.05 -12.67 7.06
N ALA A 137 3.64 -11.63 6.48
CA ALA A 137 2.87 -10.62 5.76
C ALA A 137 2.04 -11.22 4.60
N ILE A 138 2.65 -12.16 3.84
CA ILE A 138 1.94 -12.85 2.76
C ILE A 138 0.80 -13.70 3.31
N GLU A 139 1.02 -14.42 4.39
CA GLU A 139 0.00 -15.26 5.01
C GLU A 139 -1.16 -14.45 5.59
N GLU A 140 -0.88 -13.26 6.15
CA GLU A 140 -1.91 -12.30 6.58
C GLU A 140 -2.75 -11.80 5.40
N ILE A 141 -2.10 -11.45 4.29
CA ILE A 141 -2.77 -10.98 3.06
C ILE A 141 -3.65 -12.07 2.48
N VAL A 142 -3.13 -13.29 2.36
CA VAL A 142 -3.89 -14.45 1.87
C VAL A 142 -5.07 -14.75 2.79
N ALA A 143 -4.87 -14.73 4.11
CA ALA A 143 -5.95 -14.92 5.08
C ALA A 143 -7.04 -13.87 4.93
N ALA A 144 -6.68 -12.59 4.73
CA ALA A 144 -7.65 -11.52 4.50
C ALA A 144 -8.42 -11.72 3.19
N CYS A 145 -7.74 -12.12 2.11
CA CYS A 145 -8.39 -12.44 0.84
C CYS A 145 -9.40 -13.57 0.99
N CYS A 146 -9.03 -14.67 1.65
CA CYS A 146 -9.93 -15.81 1.91
C CYS A 146 -11.10 -15.40 2.80
N TYR A 147 -10.88 -14.58 3.83
CA TYR A 147 -11.93 -14.08 4.70
C TYR A 147 -12.99 -13.29 3.92
N PHE A 148 -12.56 -12.32 3.11
CA PHE A 148 -13.50 -11.53 2.30
C PHE A 148 -14.18 -12.36 1.20
N HIS A 149 -13.51 -13.39 0.68
CA HIS A 149 -14.14 -14.31 -0.27
C HIS A 149 -15.28 -15.09 0.38
N GLN A 150 -15.09 -15.59 1.59
CA GLN A 150 -16.10 -16.36 2.32
C GLN A 150 -17.30 -15.50 2.76
N GLN A 151 -17.10 -14.21 2.96
CA GLN A 151 -18.08 -13.28 3.49
C GLN A 151 -18.46 -12.16 2.50
N ALA A 152 -18.28 -12.41 1.21
CA ALA A 152 -18.45 -11.40 0.16
C ALA A 152 -19.86 -10.76 0.18
N GLU A 153 -20.90 -11.54 0.44
CA GLU A 153 -22.28 -11.08 0.51
C GLU A 153 -22.50 -10.14 1.70
N ASP A 154 -21.96 -10.47 2.87
CA ASP A 154 -22.10 -9.66 4.09
C ASP A 154 -21.42 -8.29 3.93
N TYR A 155 -20.33 -8.24 3.20
CA TYR A 155 -19.59 -7.00 2.89
C TYR A 155 -20.05 -6.30 1.62
N GLN A 156 -20.97 -6.90 0.85
CA GLN A 156 -21.45 -6.37 -0.43
C GLN A 156 -20.30 -6.06 -1.41
N ILE A 157 -19.38 -7.02 -1.57
CA ILE A 157 -18.23 -6.93 -2.46
C ILE A 157 -18.23 -8.05 -3.49
N ASN A 158 -17.67 -7.77 -4.66
CA ASN A 158 -17.56 -8.74 -5.73
C ASN A 158 -16.22 -9.47 -5.67
N MET A 159 -16.24 -10.70 -5.15
CA MET A 159 -15.05 -11.56 -5.06
C MET A 159 -14.95 -12.58 -6.22
N SER A 160 -15.85 -12.53 -7.21
CA SER A 160 -15.75 -13.37 -8.41
C SER A 160 -14.61 -12.94 -9.34
N ARG A 161 -14.18 -11.69 -9.23
CA ARG A 161 -13.07 -11.09 -9.98
C ARG A 161 -12.20 -10.33 -9.00
N ILE A 162 -11.01 -10.84 -8.76
CA ILE A 162 -10.04 -10.22 -7.84
C ILE A 162 -8.74 -9.88 -8.53
N GLY A 163 -8.07 -8.87 -8.02
CA GLY A 163 -6.72 -8.50 -8.40
C GLY A 163 -5.90 -8.05 -7.19
N PHE A 164 -4.58 -8.07 -7.35
CA PHE A 164 -3.65 -7.54 -6.37
C PHE A 164 -2.89 -6.37 -6.97
N ALA A 165 -2.71 -5.33 -6.18
CA ALA A 165 -1.96 -4.14 -6.54
C ALA A 165 -1.08 -3.69 -5.38
N GLY A 166 -0.05 -2.94 -5.67
CA GLY A 166 0.83 -2.37 -4.65
C GLY A 166 1.97 -1.59 -5.28
N ASP A 167 2.68 -0.86 -4.47
CA ASP A 167 3.88 -0.11 -4.86
C ASP A 167 5.11 -0.64 -4.14
N SER A 168 6.27 -0.64 -4.79
CA SER A 168 7.55 -1.01 -4.18
C SER A 168 7.50 -2.38 -3.47
N ALA A 169 7.79 -2.45 -2.17
CA ALA A 169 7.65 -3.66 -1.35
C ALA A 169 6.23 -4.24 -1.41
N GLY A 170 5.20 -3.38 -1.47
CA GLY A 170 3.81 -3.79 -1.64
C GLY A 170 3.54 -4.47 -2.98
N ALA A 171 4.21 -4.07 -4.06
CA ALA A 171 4.11 -4.75 -5.35
C ALA A 171 4.68 -6.18 -5.30
N MET A 172 5.77 -6.38 -4.57
CA MET A 172 6.34 -7.71 -4.32
C MET A 172 5.38 -8.59 -3.51
N LEU A 173 4.75 -8.03 -2.47
CA LEU A 173 3.74 -8.74 -1.69
C LEU A 173 2.50 -9.07 -2.52
N ALA A 174 2.06 -8.16 -3.38
CA ALA A 174 0.93 -8.37 -4.30
C ALA A 174 1.20 -9.56 -5.24
N LEU A 175 2.36 -9.58 -5.87
CA LEU A 175 2.78 -10.69 -6.74
C LEU A 175 2.89 -12.01 -5.98
N ALA A 176 3.56 -12.01 -4.83
CA ALA A 176 3.74 -13.21 -4.01
C ALA A 176 2.40 -13.77 -3.52
N SER A 177 1.46 -12.90 -3.10
CA SER A 177 0.14 -13.32 -2.65
C SER A 177 -0.71 -13.91 -3.78
N ALA A 178 -0.63 -13.32 -4.98
CA ALA A 178 -1.31 -13.85 -6.16
C ALA A 178 -0.77 -15.25 -6.55
N LEU A 179 0.54 -15.43 -6.50
CA LEU A 179 1.17 -16.74 -6.76
C LEU A 179 0.77 -17.76 -5.69
N TRP A 180 0.76 -17.37 -4.42
CA TRP A 180 0.39 -18.25 -3.30
C TRP A 180 -1.06 -18.74 -3.39
N LEU A 181 -1.97 -17.91 -3.87
CA LEU A 181 -3.37 -18.28 -4.05
C LEU A 181 -3.64 -19.10 -5.32
N ARG A 182 -2.75 -19.03 -6.31
CA ARG A 182 -2.86 -19.81 -7.54
C ARG A 182 -2.50 -21.31 -7.32
N ASP A 183 -1.49 -21.58 -6.51
CA ASP A 183 -0.93 -22.91 -6.27
C ASP A 183 -1.64 -23.61 -5.12
#